data_36e357137af336ac719393f16473afe9
#
_entry.id   36e357137af336ac719393f16473afe9
#
_cell.length_a   1.000
_cell.length_b   1.000
_cell.length_c   1.000
_cell.angle_alpha   90.00
_cell.angle_beta   90.00
_cell.angle_gamma   90.00
#
_symmetry.space_group_name_H-M   'P 1'
#
loop_
_entity.id
_entity.type
_entity.pdbx_description
1 polymer ?
#
loop_
_entity_poly.entity_id
_entity_poly.type
_entity_poly.pdbx_seq_one_letter_code
_entity_poly.pdbx_strand_id
1 'polypeptide(L)'
;IKCRLANLRPDAVVLVATIRALKMHGGVKKSDLGIENVDAVFAGIPNLSKHLENIKEVYGMPVVVAINKFPTDTAAELAAVEKACKEMDVAVVLSDVWGKGSAGGKELAEKVVALAEEPNHFSYVYDLDDSIEEKLNKIVQKVYGGAGVELAPSAKKELKELERLGFVNYPICMAKTQYSFSDDASLLGAPKDFTVMIRNLKVSAGAGFIVALTGAVMTMPGLPKSPAAERIDIDEKG
;
A
#
# COMPACT_ATOMS: atom_id res chain seq x y z
N ILE A 1 -2.36 11.47 -4.42
CA ILE A 1 -1.84 12.35 -5.50
C ILE A 1 -2.75 12.23 -6.72
N LYS A 2 -2.87 11.07 -7.36
CA LYS A 2 -3.63 10.91 -8.62
C LYS A 2 -5.07 11.40 -8.51
N CYS A 3 -5.82 10.98 -7.50
CA CYS A 3 -7.22 11.41 -7.32
C CYS A 3 -7.34 12.92 -7.16
N ARG A 4 -6.43 13.57 -6.41
CA ARG A 4 -6.42 15.04 -6.29
C ARG A 4 -6.18 15.74 -7.62
N LEU A 5 -5.09 15.35 -8.32
CA LEU A 5 -4.67 16.03 -9.55
C LEU A 5 -5.66 15.83 -10.69
N ALA A 6 -6.31 14.66 -10.75
CA ALA A 6 -7.30 14.33 -11.77
C ALA A 6 -8.75 14.64 -11.34
N ASN A 7 -8.95 15.22 -10.15
CA ASN A 7 -10.27 15.48 -9.57
C ASN A 7 -11.18 14.24 -9.55
N LEU A 8 -10.60 13.08 -9.25
CA LEU A 8 -11.31 11.80 -9.14
C LEU A 8 -11.79 11.57 -7.71
N ARG A 9 -13.02 11.13 -7.57
CA ARG A 9 -13.58 10.62 -6.31
C ARG A 9 -13.87 9.14 -6.51
N PRO A 10 -13.15 8.25 -5.82
CA PRO A 10 -13.41 6.81 -5.90
C PRO A 10 -14.74 6.48 -5.19
N ASP A 11 -15.46 5.46 -5.70
CA ASP A 11 -16.72 5.00 -5.13
C ASP A 11 -16.52 3.78 -4.22
N ALA A 12 -15.56 2.92 -4.53
CA ALA A 12 -15.23 1.73 -3.76
C ALA A 12 -13.74 1.39 -3.84
N VAL A 13 -13.27 0.58 -2.90
CA VAL A 13 -11.88 0.09 -2.85
C VAL A 13 -11.86 -1.43 -2.88
N VAL A 14 -11.00 -2.01 -3.73
CA VAL A 14 -10.63 -3.42 -3.68
C VAL A 14 -9.26 -3.54 -3.03
N LEU A 15 -9.22 -4.12 -1.84
CA LEU A 15 -7.96 -4.41 -1.14
C LEU A 15 -7.49 -5.82 -1.50
N VAL A 16 -6.43 -5.89 -2.30
CA VAL A 16 -5.86 -7.19 -2.70
C VAL A 16 -4.99 -7.75 -1.59
N ALA A 17 -5.34 -8.92 -1.08
CA ALA A 17 -4.54 -9.68 -0.12
C ALA A 17 -3.97 -10.94 -0.75
N THR A 18 -2.81 -11.41 -0.28
CA THR A 18 -2.24 -12.70 -0.64
C THR A 18 -1.83 -13.47 0.62
N ILE A 19 -2.04 -14.77 0.64
CA ILE A 19 -1.58 -15.64 1.73
C ILE A 19 -0.08 -15.47 1.97
N ARG A 20 0.69 -15.36 0.88
CA ARG A 20 2.15 -15.17 0.94
C ARG A 20 2.56 -13.89 1.69
N ALA A 21 1.89 -12.77 1.42
CA ALA A 21 2.16 -11.51 2.11
C ALA A 21 1.82 -11.60 3.60
N LEU A 22 0.68 -12.22 3.94
CA LEU A 22 0.30 -12.41 5.34
C LEU A 22 1.28 -13.31 6.08
N LYS A 23 1.69 -14.45 5.49
CA LYS A 23 2.74 -15.31 6.07
C LYS A 23 4.07 -14.57 6.27
N MET A 24 4.46 -13.73 5.33
CA MET A 24 5.66 -12.90 5.47
C MET A 24 5.54 -11.92 6.64
N HIS A 25 4.39 -11.27 6.79
CA HIS A 25 4.11 -10.42 7.95
C HIS A 25 3.98 -11.22 9.26
N GLY A 26 3.68 -12.51 9.20
CA GLY A 26 3.74 -13.47 10.30
C GLY A 26 5.13 -14.04 10.58
N GLY A 27 6.18 -13.53 9.91
CA GLY A 27 7.58 -13.90 10.15
C GLY A 27 8.11 -15.07 9.33
N VAL A 28 7.35 -15.60 8.36
CA VAL A 28 7.82 -16.69 7.48
C VAL A 28 8.83 -16.17 6.47
N LYS A 29 9.94 -16.90 6.31
CA LYS A 29 10.97 -16.57 5.33
C LYS A 29 10.46 -16.73 3.91
N LYS A 30 10.99 -15.94 2.99
CA LYS A 30 10.57 -15.93 1.58
C LYS A 30 10.71 -17.31 0.90
N SER A 31 11.68 -18.13 1.29
CA SER A 31 11.87 -19.51 0.81
C SER A 31 10.72 -20.44 1.18
N ASP A 32 10.02 -20.20 2.30
CA ASP A 32 9.10 -21.12 2.94
C ASP A 32 7.63 -20.71 2.74
N LEU A 33 7.39 -19.63 1.99
CA LEU A 33 6.04 -19.09 1.73
C LEU A 33 5.11 -20.07 0.97
N GLY A 34 5.65 -21.09 0.33
CA GLY A 34 4.89 -22.16 -0.33
C GLY A 34 4.42 -23.28 0.61
N ILE A 35 4.90 -23.31 1.87
CA ILE A 35 4.55 -24.33 2.86
C ILE A 35 3.35 -23.81 3.66
N GLU A 36 2.36 -24.67 3.93
CA GLU A 36 1.20 -24.31 4.75
C GLU A 36 1.64 -23.82 6.14
N ASN A 37 1.10 -22.66 6.56
CA ASN A 37 1.33 -22.11 7.89
C ASN A 37 0.20 -21.17 8.30
N VAL A 38 -0.87 -21.76 8.83
CA VAL A 38 -2.08 -21.04 9.27
C VAL A 38 -1.78 -20.07 10.41
N ASP A 39 -0.91 -20.46 11.35
CA ASP A 39 -0.53 -19.61 12.48
C ASP A 39 0.18 -18.34 12.01
N ALA A 40 1.04 -18.46 11.02
CA ALA A 40 1.70 -17.30 10.43
C ALA A 40 0.71 -16.41 9.65
N VAL A 41 -0.31 -16.99 9.01
CA VAL A 41 -1.39 -16.19 8.41
C VAL A 41 -2.08 -15.36 9.48
N PHE A 42 -2.48 -15.96 10.61
CA PHE A 42 -3.09 -15.23 11.72
C PHE A 42 -2.17 -14.16 12.30
N ALA A 43 -0.88 -14.47 12.48
CA ALA A 43 0.10 -13.49 12.95
C ALA A 43 0.28 -12.29 11.98
N GLY A 44 0.01 -12.49 10.69
CA GLY A 44 0.06 -11.44 9.66
C GLY A 44 -1.23 -10.62 9.51
N ILE A 45 -2.37 -11.09 10.03
CA ILE A 45 -3.66 -10.39 9.95
C ILE A 45 -3.60 -8.93 10.41
N PRO A 46 -2.85 -8.54 11.46
CA PRO A 46 -2.74 -7.14 11.86
C PRO A 46 -2.33 -6.19 10.72
N ASN A 47 -1.52 -6.65 9.76
CA ASN A 47 -1.18 -5.86 8.59
C ASN A 47 -2.41 -5.61 7.70
N LEU A 48 -3.20 -6.63 7.41
CA LEU A 48 -4.44 -6.51 6.66
C LEU A 48 -5.45 -5.60 7.39
N SER A 49 -5.61 -5.80 8.70
CA SER A 49 -6.51 -5.00 9.53
C SER A 49 -6.16 -3.51 9.48
N LYS A 50 -4.86 -3.17 9.54
CA LYS A 50 -4.42 -1.77 9.44
C LYS A 50 -4.72 -1.15 8.07
N HIS A 51 -4.60 -1.91 6.98
CA HIS A 51 -5.01 -1.43 5.66
C HIS A 51 -6.53 -1.21 5.57
N LEU A 52 -7.33 -2.10 6.16
CA LEU A 52 -8.79 -1.96 6.22
C LEU A 52 -9.21 -0.75 7.06
N GLU A 53 -8.59 -0.57 8.24
CA GLU A 53 -8.78 0.62 9.08
C GLU A 53 -8.49 1.91 8.27
N ASN A 54 -7.37 1.95 7.55
CA ASN A 54 -7.02 3.10 6.73
C ASN A 54 -8.10 3.40 5.68
N ILE A 55 -8.61 2.38 5.00
CA ILE A 55 -9.63 2.57 3.95
C ILE A 55 -10.95 3.03 4.57
N LYS A 56 -11.42 2.38 5.63
CA LYS A 56 -12.71 2.65 6.26
C LYS A 56 -12.69 3.95 7.06
N GLU A 57 -11.70 4.11 7.96
CA GLU A 57 -11.71 5.19 8.95
C GLU A 57 -10.95 6.45 8.48
N VAL A 58 -9.81 6.26 7.77
CA VAL A 58 -8.99 7.41 7.35
C VAL A 58 -9.48 8.00 6.03
N TYR A 59 -9.86 7.14 5.08
CA TYR A 59 -10.35 7.56 3.77
C TYR A 59 -11.88 7.59 3.64
N GLY A 60 -12.62 6.97 4.56
CA GLY A 60 -14.09 6.94 4.56
C GLY A 60 -14.69 6.16 3.39
N MET A 61 -14.06 5.06 2.96
CA MET A 61 -14.40 4.33 1.75
C MET A 61 -14.98 2.95 2.03
N PRO A 62 -16.01 2.50 1.29
CA PRO A 62 -16.42 1.11 1.29
C PRO A 62 -15.33 0.23 0.65
N VAL A 63 -15.15 -1.00 1.19
CA VAL A 63 -14.04 -1.88 0.80
C VAL A 63 -14.46 -3.34 0.72
N VAL A 64 -13.91 -4.05 -0.26
CA VAL A 64 -13.92 -5.51 -0.34
C VAL A 64 -12.49 -6.04 -0.37
N VAL A 65 -12.23 -7.13 0.34
CA VAL A 65 -10.96 -7.85 0.26
C VAL A 65 -11.02 -8.85 -0.88
N ALA A 66 -10.07 -8.78 -1.80
CA ALA A 66 -9.87 -9.78 -2.83
C ALA A 66 -8.66 -10.63 -2.48
N ILE A 67 -8.86 -11.90 -2.12
CA ILE A 67 -7.74 -12.83 -1.93
C ILE A 67 -7.26 -13.26 -3.31
N ASN A 68 -6.09 -12.76 -3.73
CA ASN A 68 -5.46 -13.19 -4.97
C ASN A 68 -4.82 -14.56 -4.76
N LYS A 69 -5.47 -15.59 -5.26
CA LYS A 69 -5.13 -16.99 -5.04
C LYS A 69 -3.88 -17.41 -5.80
N PHE A 70 -2.98 -18.10 -5.09
CA PHE A 70 -1.83 -18.79 -5.68
C PHE A 70 -2.04 -20.31 -5.59
N PRO A 71 -1.42 -21.11 -6.50
CA PRO A 71 -1.55 -22.58 -6.49
C PRO A 71 -1.10 -23.25 -5.20
N THR A 72 -0.25 -22.60 -4.42
CA THR A 72 0.26 -23.12 -3.14
C THR A 72 -0.61 -22.77 -1.93
N ASP A 73 -1.65 -21.95 -2.11
CA ASP A 73 -2.51 -21.53 -1.01
C ASP A 73 -3.44 -22.68 -0.63
N THR A 74 -3.48 -23.02 0.65
CA THR A 74 -4.31 -24.13 1.16
C THR A 74 -5.70 -23.64 1.58
N ALA A 75 -6.65 -24.57 1.62
CA ALA A 75 -8.01 -24.26 2.07
C ALA A 75 -8.04 -23.73 3.53
N ALA A 76 -7.15 -24.24 4.40
CA ALA A 76 -7.05 -23.80 5.79
C ALA A 76 -6.53 -22.35 5.89
N GLU A 77 -5.54 -21.99 5.10
CA GLU A 77 -5.01 -20.63 5.05
C GLU A 77 -6.03 -19.62 4.49
N LEU A 78 -6.75 -20.00 3.44
CA LEU A 78 -7.82 -19.17 2.87
C LEU A 78 -8.94 -18.94 3.90
N ALA A 79 -9.40 -19.99 4.56
CA ALA A 79 -10.44 -19.92 5.61
C ALA A 79 -10.02 -19.03 6.79
N ALA A 80 -8.72 -18.98 7.13
CA ALA A 80 -8.21 -18.11 8.18
C ALA A 80 -8.40 -16.61 7.81
N VAL A 81 -8.12 -16.23 6.56
CA VAL A 81 -8.32 -14.86 6.09
C VAL A 81 -9.81 -14.52 5.99
N GLU A 82 -10.63 -15.44 5.47
CA GLU A 82 -12.08 -15.25 5.38
C GLU A 82 -12.69 -15.04 6.78
N LYS A 83 -12.28 -15.83 7.76
CA LYS A 83 -12.70 -15.69 9.16
C LYS A 83 -12.33 -14.31 9.71
N ALA A 84 -11.07 -13.88 9.53
CA ALA A 84 -10.61 -12.59 10.01
C ALA A 84 -11.37 -11.42 9.35
N CYS A 85 -11.62 -11.47 8.05
CA CYS A 85 -12.42 -10.45 7.35
C CYS A 85 -13.86 -10.40 7.87
N LYS A 86 -14.47 -11.56 8.13
CA LYS A 86 -15.82 -11.64 8.71
C LYS A 86 -15.89 -11.04 10.12
N GLU A 87 -14.88 -11.28 10.95
CA GLU A 87 -14.79 -10.68 12.29
C GLU A 87 -14.64 -9.14 12.25
N MET A 88 -14.08 -8.60 11.15
CA MET A 88 -13.96 -7.16 10.90
C MET A 88 -15.15 -6.55 10.14
N ASP A 89 -16.20 -7.35 9.90
CA ASP A 89 -17.36 -6.95 9.09
C ASP A 89 -16.95 -6.38 7.71
N VAL A 90 -16.13 -7.16 7.00
CA VAL A 90 -15.65 -6.81 5.66
C VAL A 90 -15.93 -7.97 4.70
N ALA A 91 -16.52 -7.65 3.55
CA ALA A 91 -16.71 -8.62 2.48
C ALA A 91 -15.36 -9.12 1.95
N VAL A 92 -15.25 -10.42 1.74
CA VAL A 92 -14.05 -11.03 1.18
C VAL A 92 -14.43 -11.97 0.03
N VAL A 93 -13.67 -11.94 -1.04
CA VAL A 93 -13.88 -12.77 -2.24
C VAL A 93 -12.57 -13.41 -2.66
N LEU A 94 -12.64 -14.68 -3.04
CA LEU A 94 -11.50 -15.38 -3.63
C LEU A 94 -11.40 -15.00 -5.12
N SER A 95 -10.30 -14.38 -5.51
CA SER A 95 -10.00 -14.04 -6.90
C SER A 95 -9.07 -15.09 -7.51
N ASP A 96 -9.59 -15.88 -8.45
CA ASP A 96 -8.87 -16.93 -9.20
C ASP A 96 -8.79 -16.57 -10.69
N VAL A 97 -8.54 -15.30 -10.99
CA VAL A 97 -8.50 -14.80 -12.37
C VAL A 97 -7.36 -15.42 -13.16
N TRP A 98 -6.22 -15.69 -12.50
CA TRP A 98 -5.08 -16.35 -13.13
C TRP A 98 -5.42 -17.79 -13.58
N GLY A 99 -6.14 -18.55 -12.76
CA GLY A 99 -6.49 -19.95 -13.05
C GLY A 99 -7.74 -20.12 -13.94
N LYS A 100 -8.70 -19.17 -13.86
CA LYS A 100 -10.03 -19.31 -14.47
C LYS A 100 -10.41 -18.17 -15.42
N GLY A 101 -9.48 -17.25 -15.70
CA GLY A 101 -9.78 -16.06 -16.50
C GLY A 101 -10.90 -15.21 -15.90
N SER A 102 -11.73 -14.60 -16.73
CA SER A 102 -12.82 -13.72 -16.29
C SER A 102 -13.83 -14.41 -15.35
N ALA A 103 -14.04 -15.71 -15.51
CA ALA A 103 -14.93 -16.47 -14.63
C ALA A 103 -14.45 -16.47 -13.17
N GLY A 104 -13.13 -16.44 -12.94
CA GLY A 104 -12.52 -16.35 -11.62
C GLY A 104 -12.61 -14.99 -10.94
N GLY A 105 -13.09 -13.96 -11.66
CA GLY A 105 -13.28 -12.60 -11.15
C GLY A 105 -14.74 -12.16 -11.06
N LYS A 106 -15.68 -12.99 -11.48
CA LYS A 106 -17.10 -12.62 -11.58
C LYS A 106 -17.69 -12.20 -10.22
N GLU A 107 -17.49 -12.99 -9.19
CA GLU A 107 -17.99 -12.70 -7.84
C GLU A 107 -17.41 -11.38 -7.29
N LEU A 108 -16.11 -11.14 -7.52
CA LEU A 108 -15.49 -9.88 -7.15
C LEU A 108 -16.13 -8.69 -7.87
N ALA A 109 -16.39 -8.82 -9.18
CA ALA A 109 -17.04 -7.77 -9.96
C ALA A 109 -18.46 -7.46 -9.45
N GLU A 110 -19.25 -8.47 -9.12
CA GLU A 110 -20.59 -8.31 -8.53
C GLU A 110 -20.54 -7.59 -7.18
N LYS A 111 -19.55 -7.92 -6.34
CA LYS A 111 -19.33 -7.23 -5.05
C LYS A 111 -18.92 -5.78 -5.23
N VAL A 112 -18.04 -5.49 -6.19
CA VAL A 112 -17.59 -4.11 -6.46
C VAL A 112 -18.75 -3.26 -6.97
N VAL A 113 -19.60 -3.79 -7.85
CA VAL A 113 -20.80 -3.08 -8.31
C VAL A 113 -21.71 -2.74 -7.15
N ALA A 114 -21.99 -3.70 -6.26
CA ALA A 114 -22.82 -3.46 -5.08
C ALA A 114 -22.19 -2.41 -4.13
N LEU A 115 -20.87 -2.46 -3.90
CA LEU A 115 -20.15 -1.49 -3.06
C LEU A 115 -20.16 -0.07 -3.65
N ALA A 116 -20.11 0.06 -4.97
CA ALA A 116 -20.13 1.36 -5.63
C ALA A 116 -21.48 2.09 -5.51
N GLU A 117 -22.55 1.36 -5.14
CA GLU A 117 -23.87 1.89 -4.85
C GLU A 117 -24.00 2.38 -3.39
N GLU A 118 -23.06 2.00 -2.51
CA GLU A 118 -23.07 2.37 -1.10
C GLU A 118 -22.63 3.83 -0.91
N PRO A 119 -23.20 4.56 0.08
CA PRO A 119 -22.70 5.87 0.45
C PRO A 119 -21.25 5.81 0.88
N ASN A 120 -20.45 6.75 0.39
CA ASN A 120 -19.07 6.90 0.86
C ASN A 120 -18.81 8.34 1.36
N HIS A 121 -17.80 8.46 2.22
CA HIS A 121 -17.38 9.72 2.82
C HIS A 121 -15.93 10.02 2.50
N PHE A 122 -15.52 9.74 1.25
CA PHE A 122 -14.15 9.91 0.82
C PHE A 122 -13.56 11.25 1.22
N SER A 123 -12.46 11.19 1.96
CA SER A 123 -11.71 12.35 2.40
C SER A 123 -10.21 12.17 2.18
N TYR A 124 -9.51 13.28 2.03
CA TYR A 124 -8.06 13.25 1.94
C TYR A 124 -7.44 13.30 3.33
N VAL A 125 -6.25 12.70 3.49
CA VAL A 125 -5.53 12.60 4.78
C VAL A 125 -5.08 13.97 5.29
N TYR A 126 -4.81 14.91 4.39
CA TYR A 126 -4.32 16.26 4.69
C TYR A 126 -4.83 17.27 3.64
N ASP A 127 -4.82 18.54 3.99
CA ASP A 127 -5.13 19.64 3.07
C ASP A 127 -3.87 20.11 2.33
N LEU A 128 -4.04 20.66 1.11
CA LEU A 128 -2.89 21.16 0.36
C LEU A 128 -2.25 22.40 0.99
N ASP A 129 -3.03 23.16 1.76
CA ASP A 129 -2.59 24.36 2.47
C ASP A 129 -1.85 24.06 3.78
N ASP A 130 -1.88 22.79 4.25
CA ASP A 130 -1.00 22.38 5.36
C ASP A 130 0.48 22.59 4.98
N SER A 131 1.33 22.87 5.96
CA SER A 131 2.78 22.90 5.72
C SER A 131 3.28 21.51 5.26
N ILE A 132 4.44 21.46 4.60
CA ILE A 132 5.05 20.21 4.14
C ILE A 132 5.25 19.24 5.33
N GLU A 133 5.72 19.76 6.46
CA GLU A 133 5.96 18.96 7.66
C GLU A 133 4.65 18.43 8.28
N GLU A 134 3.59 19.22 8.32
CA GLU A 134 2.27 18.76 8.77
C GLU A 134 1.70 17.67 7.88
N LYS A 135 1.84 17.79 6.55
CA LYS A 135 1.43 16.75 5.60
C LYS A 135 2.15 15.43 5.86
N LEU A 136 3.47 15.50 6.08
CA LEU A 136 4.29 14.32 6.41
C LEU A 136 3.83 13.68 7.72
N ASN A 137 3.62 14.47 8.77
CA ASN A 137 3.13 13.98 10.06
C ASN A 137 1.74 13.36 9.95
N LYS A 138 0.80 14.02 9.28
CA LYS A 138 -0.55 13.48 9.07
C LYS A 138 -0.54 12.13 8.33
N ILE A 139 0.35 11.94 7.34
CA ILE A 139 0.50 10.66 6.65
C ILE A 139 1.00 9.59 7.62
N VAL A 140 2.08 9.88 8.36
CA VAL A 140 2.70 8.90 9.26
C VAL A 140 1.76 8.53 10.41
N GLN A 141 1.13 9.51 11.02
CA GLN A 141 0.23 9.29 12.16
C GLN A 141 -1.06 8.58 11.76
N LYS A 142 -1.75 9.07 10.73
CA LYS A 142 -3.07 8.54 10.35
C LYS A 142 -2.99 7.26 9.54
N VAL A 143 -2.06 7.17 8.57
CA VAL A 143 -2.00 6.04 7.63
C VAL A 143 -1.04 4.96 8.10
N TYR A 144 0.13 5.34 8.60
CA TYR A 144 1.15 4.35 8.97
C TYR A 144 1.08 3.91 10.44
N GLY A 145 0.44 4.69 11.31
CA GLY A 145 0.35 4.38 12.75
C GLY A 145 1.61 4.73 13.55
N GLY A 146 2.50 5.54 12.97
CA GLY A 146 3.68 6.04 13.65
C GLY A 146 3.41 7.30 14.49
N ALA A 147 4.39 7.70 15.29
CA ALA A 147 4.33 8.90 16.13
C ALA A 147 4.48 10.20 15.32
N GLY A 148 5.25 10.16 14.23
CA GLY A 148 5.49 11.31 13.36
C GLY A 148 6.74 11.16 12.52
N VAL A 149 7.29 12.28 12.06
CA VAL A 149 8.51 12.31 11.25
C VAL A 149 9.64 13.03 11.95
N GLU A 150 10.87 12.61 11.63
CA GLU A 150 12.09 13.37 11.88
C GLU A 150 12.73 13.75 10.55
N LEU A 151 13.24 14.98 10.47
CA LEU A 151 13.91 15.46 9.27
C LEU A 151 15.42 15.43 9.47
N ALA A 152 16.14 14.72 8.63
CA ALA A 152 17.60 14.79 8.56
C ALA A 152 18.07 16.23 8.22
N PRO A 153 19.31 16.61 8.55
CA PRO A 153 19.81 17.95 8.23
C PRO A 153 19.68 18.35 6.77
N SER A 154 19.86 17.40 5.82
CA SER A 154 19.63 17.60 4.40
C SER A 154 18.16 17.91 4.08
N ALA A 155 17.23 17.11 4.64
CA ALA A 155 15.80 17.33 4.43
C ALA A 155 15.32 18.66 5.01
N LYS A 156 15.86 19.10 6.17
CA LYS A 156 15.54 20.42 6.74
C LYS A 156 15.99 21.58 5.84
N LYS A 157 17.14 21.44 5.17
CA LYS A 157 17.63 22.45 4.22
C LYS A 157 16.75 22.47 2.97
N GLU A 158 16.43 21.29 2.44
CA GLU A 158 15.57 21.11 1.26
C GLU A 158 14.15 21.62 1.52
N LEU A 159 13.59 21.37 2.73
CA LEU A 159 12.28 21.89 3.15
C LEU A 159 12.23 23.42 3.03
N LYS A 160 13.20 24.14 3.61
CA LYS A 160 13.27 25.60 3.54
C LYS A 160 13.36 26.10 2.11
N GLU A 161 14.08 25.39 1.27
CA GLU A 161 14.21 25.76 -0.16
C GLU A 161 12.90 25.54 -0.91
N LEU A 162 12.19 24.43 -0.66
CA LEU A 162 10.88 24.16 -1.25
C LEU A 162 9.83 25.20 -0.85
N GLU A 163 9.83 25.62 0.42
CA GLU A 163 8.98 26.70 0.93
C GLU A 163 9.31 28.04 0.26
N ARG A 164 10.60 28.39 0.17
CA ARG A 164 11.07 29.62 -0.50
C ARG A 164 10.68 29.66 -1.96
N LEU A 165 10.66 28.52 -2.65
CA LEU A 165 10.29 28.38 -4.05
C LEU A 165 8.75 28.28 -4.29
N GLY A 166 7.95 28.27 -3.22
CA GLY A 166 6.49 28.26 -3.33
C GLY A 166 5.87 26.90 -3.59
N PHE A 167 6.57 25.77 -3.28
CA PHE A 167 6.08 24.42 -3.47
C PHE A 167 5.28 23.87 -2.27
N VAL A 168 4.89 24.72 -1.31
CA VAL A 168 4.18 24.30 -0.10
C VAL A 168 2.91 23.52 -0.43
N ASN A 169 2.12 23.95 -1.41
CA ASN A 169 0.83 23.36 -1.77
C ASN A 169 0.95 22.06 -2.60
N TYR A 170 2.15 21.56 -2.84
CA TYR A 170 2.32 20.29 -3.54
C TYR A 170 1.97 19.11 -2.64
N PRO A 171 1.29 18.07 -3.17
CA PRO A 171 1.06 16.83 -2.45
C PRO A 171 2.34 16.04 -2.23
N ILE A 172 2.35 15.20 -1.18
CA ILE A 172 3.50 14.40 -0.77
C ILE A 172 3.42 12.98 -1.32
N CYS A 173 4.52 12.51 -1.89
CA CYS A 173 4.76 11.11 -2.24
C CYS A 173 5.80 10.53 -1.26
N MET A 174 5.37 9.63 -0.38
CA MET A 174 6.27 8.93 0.55
C MET A 174 6.98 7.79 -0.17
N ALA A 175 8.30 7.90 -0.33
CA ALA A 175 9.15 6.84 -0.86
C ALA A 175 9.81 6.09 0.30
N LYS A 176 9.23 4.94 0.68
CA LYS A 176 9.68 4.08 1.80
C LYS A 176 9.65 2.61 1.39
N THR A 177 10.15 1.73 2.27
CA THR A 177 10.05 0.28 2.06
C THR A 177 8.61 -0.17 1.87
N GLN A 178 8.39 -1.14 0.99
CA GLN A 178 7.10 -1.79 0.78
C GLN A 178 6.79 -2.90 1.80
N TYR A 179 7.75 -3.27 2.63
CA TYR A 179 7.63 -4.43 3.55
C TYR A 179 7.11 -4.06 4.94
N SER A 180 6.90 -2.80 5.23
CA SER A 180 6.41 -2.35 6.54
C SER A 180 5.62 -1.04 6.40
N PHE A 181 4.79 -0.72 7.39
CA PHE A 181 4.26 0.64 7.57
C PHE A 181 5.35 1.62 8.05
N SER A 182 6.37 1.13 8.78
CA SER A 182 7.57 1.90 9.14
C SER A 182 8.52 2.05 7.94
N ASP A 183 9.56 2.85 8.10
CA ASP A 183 10.73 2.91 7.21
C ASP A 183 11.76 1.81 7.52
N ASP A 184 11.56 1.04 8.59
CA ASP A 184 12.30 -0.19 8.90
C ASP A 184 11.53 -1.41 8.39
N ALA A 185 12.10 -2.11 7.40
CA ALA A 185 11.52 -3.29 6.78
C ALA A 185 11.40 -4.50 7.73
N SER A 186 12.09 -4.50 8.87
CA SER A 186 12.03 -5.57 9.87
C SER A 186 10.81 -5.49 10.79
N LEU A 187 10.17 -4.33 10.88
CA LEU A 187 8.95 -4.12 11.68
C LEU A 187 7.73 -4.62 10.94
N LEU A 188 7.40 -5.90 11.12
CA LEU A 188 6.31 -6.58 10.43
C LEU A 188 4.93 -6.30 11.05
N GLY A 189 3.87 -6.72 10.35
CA GLY A 189 2.49 -6.57 10.83
C GLY A 189 2.00 -5.12 10.81
N ALA A 190 1.58 -4.60 11.93
CA ALA A 190 1.13 -3.23 12.13
C ALA A 190 1.91 -2.57 13.28
N PRO A 191 3.16 -2.15 13.05
CA PRO A 191 3.97 -1.46 14.06
C PRO A 191 3.31 -0.15 14.48
N LYS A 192 3.58 0.28 15.73
CA LYS A 192 3.07 1.52 16.32
C LYS A 192 4.20 2.33 16.91
N ASP A 193 3.93 3.60 17.14
CA ASP A 193 4.80 4.53 17.90
C ASP A 193 6.21 4.70 17.34
N PHE A 194 6.46 4.29 16.10
CA PHE A 194 7.72 4.51 15.40
C PHE A 194 7.77 5.93 14.79
N THR A 195 8.97 6.45 14.63
CA THR A 195 9.22 7.70 13.92
C THR A 195 9.84 7.41 12.56
N VAL A 196 9.34 8.07 11.51
CA VAL A 196 9.87 7.92 10.15
C VAL A 196 10.94 8.99 9.90
N MET A 197 12.16 8.56 9.55
CA MET A 197 13.25 9.46 9.21
C MET A 197 13.16 9.90 7.75
N ILE A 198 12.87 11.18 7.50
CA ILE A 198 12.92 11.78 6.17
C ILE A 198 14.36 12.22 5.87
N ARG A 199 15.01 11.54 4.94
CA ARG A 199 16.40 11.83 4.54
C ARG A 199 16.53 12.98 3.57
N ASN A 200 15.64 13.02 2.58
CA ASN A 200 15.62 14.03 1.54
C ASN A 200 14.18 14.35 1.11
N LEU A 201 14.01 15.60 0.63
CA LEU A 201 12.81 16.07 -0.02
C LEU A 201 13.15 16.53 -1.44
N LYS A 202 12.50 15.97 -2.44
CA LYS A 202 12.73 16.32 -3.85
C LYS A 202 11.44 16.72 -4.53
N VAL A 203 11.43 17.85 -5.20
CA VAL A 203 10.29 18.24 -6.02
C VAL A 203 10.33 17.55 -7.39
N SER A 204 9.21 16.95 -7.78
CA SER A 204 8.93 16.53 -9.15
C SER A 204 8.04 17.60 -9.80
N ALA A 205 8.63 18.70 -10.18
CA ALA A 205 7.91 19.92 -10.59
C ALA A 205 6.98 19.67 -11.79
N GLY A 206 7.43 18.92 -12.79
CA GLY A 206 6.62 18.58 -13.96
C GLY A 206 5.44 17.66 -13.65
N ALA A 207 5.51 16.88 -12.57
CA ALA A 207 4.43 15.98 -12.11
C ALA A 207 3.62 16.57 -10.95
N GLY A 208 4.03 17.70 -10.38
CA GLY A 208 3.29 18.45 -9.38
C GLY A 208 3.23 17.82 -8.00
N PHE A 209 4.33 17.21 -7.52
CA PHE A 209 4.39 16.65 -6.15
C PHE A 209 5.81 16.67 -5.57
N ILE A 210 5.89 16.52 -4.24
CA ILE A 210 7.15 16.40 -3.50
C ILE A 210 7.35 14.93 -3.13
N VAL A 211 8.54 14.40 -3.39
CA VAL A 211 8.97 13.05 -2.96
C VAL A 211 9.72 13.17 -1.65
N ALA A 212 9.21 12.51 -0.61
CA ALA A 212 9.88 12.35 0.68
C ALA A 212 10.59 10.99 0.71
N LEU A 213 11.92 10.99 0.68
CA LEU A 213 12.74 9.79 0.72
C LEU A 213 13.04 9.39 2.17
N THR A 214 12.70 8.17 2.52
CA THR A 214 12.93 7.60 3.86
C THR A 214 13.90 6.42 3.79
N GLY A 215 14.54 6.07 4.90
CA GLY A 215 15.33 4.84 5.02
C GLY A 215 16.27 4.58 3.84
N ALA A 216 16.54 3.32 3.53
CA ALA A 216 17.40 2.87 2.43
C ALA A 216 16.58 2.54 1.16
N VAL A 217 15.82 3.50 0.63
CA VAL A 217 15.03 3.28 -0.58
C VAL A 217 15.88 3.44 -1.82
N MET A 218 15.88 2.42 -2.68
CA MET A 218 16.44 2.52 -4.03
C MET A 218 15.46 3.25 -4.95
N THR A 219 15.91 4.33 -5.57
CA THR A 219 15.10 5.14 -6.49
C THR A 219 14.85 4.48 -7.84
N MET A 220 15.64 3.46 -8.18
CA MET A 220 15.47 2.59 -9.34
C MET A 220 15.65 1.15 -8.87
N PRO A 221 14.60 0.32 -8.73
CA PRO A 221 14.75 -1.08 -8.42
C PRO A 221 15.54 -1.77 -9.53
N GLY A 222 16.55 -2.54 -9.12
CA GLY A 222 17.61 -3.10 -9.92
C GLY A 222 17.25 -3.53 -11.34
N LEU A 223 17.62 -2.70 -12.28
CA LEU A 223 17.70 -3.14 -13.67
C LEU A 223 18.89 -4.10 -13.76
N PRO A 224 18.70 -5.31 -14.32
CA PRO A 224 19.83 -6.22 -14.54
C PRO A 224 20.83 -5.58 -15.48
N LYS A 225 22.14 -5.90 -15.31
CA LYS A 225 23.20 -5.42 -16.20
C LYS A 225 22.95 -5.80 -17.67
N SER A 226 22.26 -6.93 -17.90
CA SER A 226 21.74 -7.34 -19.22
C SER A 226 20.23 -7.26 -19.16
N PRO A 227 19.60 -6.24 -19.77
CA PRO A 227 18.15 -6.06 -19.80
C PRO A 227 17.45 -7.24 -20.47
N ALA A 228 16.25 -7.58 -20.03
CA ALA A 228 15.44 -8.62 -20.66
C ALA A 228 15.18 -8.30 -22.15
N ALA A 229 15.09 -7.01 -22.49
CA ALA A 229 14.91 -6.54 -23.87
C ALA A 229 15.98 -7.02 -24.86
N GLU A 230 17.19 -7.31 -24.40
CA GLU A 230 18.26 -7.87 -25.24
C GLU A 230 18.03 -9.34 -25.62
N ARG A 231 17.06 -10.01 -24.99
CA ARG A 231 16.78 -11.44 -25.14
C ARG A 231 15.32 -11.72 -25.52
N ILE A 232 14.51 -10.69 -25.60
CA ILE A 232 13.11 -10.77 -26.07
C ILE A 232 13.14 -10.48 -27.56
N ASP A 233 12.73 -11.46 -28.33
CA ASP A 233 12.55 -11.33 -29.78
C ASP A 233 11.17 -11.86 -30.16
N ILE A 234 10.69 -11.48 -31.34
CA ILE A 234 9.44 -11.97 -31.93
C ILE A 234 9.84 -12.99 -32.99
N ASP A 235 9.26 -14.18 -32.94
CA ASP A 235 9.41 -15.17 -34.02
C ASP A 235 8.53 -14.78 -35.24
N GLU A 236 8.66 -15.55 -36.33
CA GLU A 236 7.90 -15.29 -37.59
C GLU A 236 6.38 -15.37 -37.44
N LYS A 237 5.87 -15.72 -36.25
CA LYS A 237 4.43 -15.84 -35.97
C LYS A 237 3.90 -14.68 -35.10
N GLY A 238 4.76 -13.78 -34.64
CA GLY A 238 4.41 -12.58 -33.86
C GLY A 238 4.35 -12.81 -32.35
#